data_35b8aa6a819dff976457f9094c68e234
#
_entry.id   35b8aa6a819dff976457f9094c68e234
#
_cell.length_a   1.000
_cell.length_b   1.000
_cell.length_c   1.000
_cell.angle_alpha   90.00
_cell.angle_beta   90.00
_cell.angle_gamma   90.00
#
_symmetry.space_group_name_H-M   'P 1'
#
loop_
_entity.id
_entity.type
_entity.pdbx_description
1 polymer ?
#
loop_
_entity_poly.entity_id
_entity_poly.type
_entity_poly.pdbx_seq_one_letter_code
_entity_poly.pdbx_strand_id
1 'polypeptide(L)'
;QPVIAGWQNGDYGSAPPNYALDKVQLLVLLGALNGIDRAIACARRTWGDEQLIDLAPFIQKAAVPAAIRALPACDKHMLNTLRSRIAALAPQEVADSMETVTLSRFSFRSFIAIALLVVAVYVVFTQIQPAEMIKAVKEANIAMALVCVLFGLLAWFGSAMTLGCFMDADKRNPIGLYCSQMASGFTAVSMPAGVGPAFVNLQFLRKSGYRNTAATAIMSAVWAVQGGTTIILLLLIGIFTGRNTLSGMIPTNTLILVITIVALVISAAMAIPPVRHIVTEKYLPIVKSYARSLVNVLSHPKELAFGILGALVLNISTGLGFWIALMAFGCHTNPVETTFIFLLANTLGSAVPTPGGLGAVE
;
A
#
# COMPACT_ATOMS: atom_id res chain seq x y z
N GLN A 1 -40.92 -9.22 -18.32
CA GLN A 1 -40.16 -9.55 -17.13
C GLN A 1 -38.84 -8.79 -17.18
N PRO A 2 -38.39 -8.16 -16.11
CA PRO A 2 -37.07 -7.52 -16.06
C PRO A 2 -35.97 -8.58 -16.25
N VAL A 3 -35.00 -8.30 -17.10
CA VAL A 3 -33.86 -9.19 -17.36
C VAL A 3 -32.60 -8.52 -16.87
N ILE A 4 -31.81 -9.20 -16.05
CA ILE A 4 -30.48 -8.75 -15.67
C ILE A 4 -29.50 -9.25 -16.71
N ALA A 5 -28.81 -8.29 -17.37
CA ALA A 5 -27.81 -8.57 -18.40
C ALA A 5 -26.46 -7.95 -18.01
N GLY A 6 -25.39 -8.34 -18.69
CA GLY A 6 -24.07 -7.74 -18.45
C GLY A 6 -23.24 -8.45 -17.37
N TRP A 7 -23.54 -9.69 -17.04
CA TRP A 7 -22.82 -10.50 -16.06
C TRP A 7 -21.31 -10.61 -16.33
N GLN A 8 -20.88 -10.45 -17.59
CA GLN A 8 -19.47 -10.41 -17.98
C GLN A 8 -18.69 -9.23 -17.38
N ASN A 9 -19.40 -8.21 -16.90
CA ASN A 9 -18.80 -7.04 -16.23
C ASN A 9 -18.75 -7.21 -14.71
N GLY A 10 -19.22 -8.34 -14.19
CA GLY A 10 -19.14 -8.67 -12.77
C GLY A 10 -17.71 -9.03 -12.35
N ASP A 11 -17.29 -8.61 -11.15
CA ASP A 11 -16.01 -8.96 -10.56
C ASP A 11 -16.20 -9.91 -9.37
N TYR A 12 -15.46 -11.03 -9.38
CA TYR A 12 -15.40 -11.96 -8.26
C TYR A 12 -14.49 -11.38 -7.18
N GLY A 13 -15.06 -10.98 -6.06
CA GLY A 13 -14.31 -10.48 -4.90
C GLY A 13 -14.17 -8.97 -4.86
N SER A 14 -15.17 -8.26 -5.36
CA SER A 14 -15.32 -6.83 -5.16
C SER A 14 -15.20 -6.43 -3.68
N ALA A 15 -14.54 -5.30 -3.42
CA ALA A 15 -14.44 -4.76 -2.07
C ALA A 15 -15.83 -4.33 -1.54
N PRO A 16 -16.09 -4.37 -0.21
CA PRO A 16 -17.36 -3.96 0.37
C PRO A 16 -17.92 -2.61 -0.13
N PRO A 17 -17.09 -1.55 -0.38
CA PRO A 17 -17.57 -0.31 -0.96
C PRO A 17 -18.17 -0.46 -2.37
N ASN A 18 -17.70 -1.41 -3.18
CA ASN A 18 -18.24 -1.64 -4.52
C ASN A 18 -19.66 -2.21 -4.44
N TYR A 19 -19.93 -3.12 -3.50
CA TYR A 19 -21.30 -3.60 -3.26
C TYR A 19 -22.23 -2.48 -2.81
N ALA A 20 -21.73 -1.54 -1.99
CA ALA A 20 -22.51 -0.37 -1.59
C ALA A 20 -22.80 0.52 -2.81
N LEU A 21 -21.83 0.74 -3.69
CA LEU A 21 -22.02 1.50 -4.93
C LEU A 21 -23.03 0.84 -5.87
N ASP A 22 -22.96 -0.48 -6.06
CA ASP A 22 -23.89 -1.23 -6.91
C ASP A 22 -25.34 -1.13 -6.36
N LYS A 23 -25.51 -1.28 -5.03
CA LYS A 23 -26.80 -1.08 -4.37
C LYS A 23 -27.33 0.35 -4.54
N VAL A 24 -26.46 1.36 -4.42
CA VAL A 24 -26.83 2.77 -4.62
C VAL A 24 -27.23 3.01 -6.07
N GLN A 25 -26.51 2.47 -7.04
CA GLN A 25 -26.85 2.62 -8.46
C GLN A 25 -28.21 2.00 -8.79
N LEU A 26 -28.48 0.79 -8.28
CA LEU A 26 -29.76 0.12 -8.43
C LEU A 26 -30.88 0.92 -7.76
N LEU A 27 -30.66 1.41 -6.54
CA LEU A 27 -31.63 2.21 -5.78
C LEU A 27 -31.99 3.50 -6.50
N VAL A 28 -30.99 4.21 -7.03
CA VAL A 28 -31.16 5.46 -7.79
C VAL A 28 -31.91 5.17 -9.10
N LEU A 29 -31.58 4.08 -9.81
CA LEU A 29 -32.30 3.67 -11.02
C LEU A 29 -33.77 3.38 -10.73
N LEU A 30 -34.07 2.60 -9.69
CA LEU A 30 -35.44 2.30 -9.28
C LEU A 30 -36.20 3.56 -8.84
N GLY A 31 -35.52 4.46 -8.13
CA GLY A 31 -36.08 5.75 -7.73
C GLY A 31 -36.42 6.63 -8.91
N ALA A 32 -35.58 6.66 -9.93
CA ALA A 32 -35.80 7.44 -11.16
C ALA A 32 -36.94 6.85 -12.03
N LEU A 33 -37.12 5.52 -12.06
CA LEU A 33 -38.11 4.88 -12.88
C LEU A 33 -39.49 4.73 -12.19
N ASN A 34 -39.50 4.42 -10.89
CA ASN A 34 -40.71 4.02 -10.16
C ASN A 34 -41.08 5.00 -9.02
N GLY A 35 -40.30 6.04 -8.81
CA GLY A 35 -40.43 7.00 -7.70
C GLY A 35 -39.71 6.56 -6.43
N ILE A 36 -39.26 7.56 -5.67
CA ILE A 36 -38.41 7.40 -4.48
C ILE A 36 -39.04 6.51 -3.42
N ASP A 37 -40.34 6.70 -3.14
CA ASP A 37 -41.02 5.99 -2.06
C ASP A 37 -41.13 4.48 -2.32
N ARG A 38 -41.41 4.10 -3.58
CA ARG A 38 -41.48 2.69 -3.96
C ARG A 38 -40.09 2.04 -3.94
N ALA A 39 -39.08 2.78 -4.38
CA ALA A 39 -37.70 2.29 -4.36
C ALA A 39 -37.21 2.04 -2.92
N ILE A 40 -37.47 2.97 -2.00
CA ILE A 40 -37.14 2.81 -0.57
C ILE A 40 -37.93 1.64 0.04
N ALA A 41 -39.24 1.55 -0.21
CA ALA A 41 -40.06 0.45 0.32
C ALA A 41 -39.58 -0.92 -0.15
N CYS A 42 -39.17 -1.04 -1.44
CA CYS A 42 -38.59 -2.25 -1.98
C CYS A 42 -37.22 -2.59 -1.34
N ALA A 43 -36.37 -1.60 -1.22
CA ALA A 43 -35.03 -1.75 -0.63
C ALA A 43 -35.11 -2.16 0.86
N ARG A 44 -36.04 -1.60 1.63
CA ARG A 44 -36.29 -1.97 3.04
C ARG A 44 -36.67 -3.44 3.19
N ARG A 45 -37.53 -3.94 2.30
CA ARG A 45 -37.94 -5.36 2.32
C ARG A 45 -36.80 -6.32 1.96
N THR A 46 -35.86 -5.88 1.11
CA THR A 46 -34.79 -6.75 0.58
C THR A 46 -33.52 -6.69 1.40
N TRP A 47 -33.11 -5.51 1.83
CA TRP A 47 -31.83 -5.28 2.52
C TRP A 47 -31.96 -4.98 4.01
N GLY A 48 -33.17 -4.56 4.47
CA GLY A 48 -33.41 -4.07 5.82
C GLY A 48 -32.99 -2.60 5.99
N ASP A 49 -33.45 -2.01 7.12
CA ASP A 49 -33.23 -0.59 7.41
C ASP A 49 -31.75 -0.28 7.70
N GLU A 50 -31.05 -1.15 8.43
CA GLU A 50 -29.65 -0.97 8.80
C GLU A 50 -28.74 -0.86 7.56
N GLN A 51 -28.84 -1.83 6.63
CA GLN A 51 -28.03 -1.78 5.40
C GLN A 51 -28.40 -0.61 4.49
N LEU A 52 -29.67 -0.18 4.52
CA LEU A 52 -30.12 0.96 3.71
C LEU A 52 -29.56 2.28 4.27
N ILE A 53 -29.52 2.43 5.59
CA ILE A 53 -28.92 3.58 6.26
C ILE A 53 -27.43 3.70 5.92
N ASP A 54 -26.69 2.59 5.91
CA ASP A 54 -25.26 2.55 5.55
C ASP A 54 -24.99 3.01 4.10
N LEU A 55 -26.00 3.00 3.23
CA LEU A 55 -25.86 3.48 1.84
C LEU A 55 -26.01 5.00 1.72
N ALA A 56 -26.58 5.69 2.69
CA ALA A 56 -26.85 7.13 2.63
C ALA A 56 -25.63 8.00 2.29
N PRO A 57 -24.42 7.76 2.87
CA PRO A 57 -23.21 8.52 2.55
C PRO A 57 -22.73 8.36 1.11
N PHE A 58 -23.10 7.26 0.45
CA PHE A 58 -22.69 6.95 -0.95
C PHE A 58 -23.68 7.50 -1.98
N ILE A 59 -24.88 8.00 -1.59
CA ILE A 59 -25.87 8.56 -2.52
C ILE A 59 -25.44 9.95 -2.95
N GLN A 60 -24.67 10.01 -4.02
CA GLN A 60 -24.16 11.25 -4.60
C GLN A 60 -23.93 11.11 -6.11
N LYS A 61 -23.85 12.25 -6.81
CA LYS A 61 -23.70 12.30 -8.27
C LYS A 61 -22.51 11.47 -8.78
N ALA A 62 -21.42 11.41 -8.02
CA ALA A 62 -20.21 10.67 -8.39
C ALA A 62 -20.41 9.14 -8.41
N ALA A 63 -21.32 8.61 -7.59
CA ALA A 63 -21.65 7.19 -7.50
C ALA A 63 -22.54 6.71 -8.65
N VAL A 64 -23.24 7.63 -9.34
CA VAL A 64 -24.25 7.28 -10.35
C VAL A 64 -23.63 7.26 -11.74
N PRO A 65 -23.76 6.17 -12.51
CA PRO A 65 -23.28 6.07 -13.90
C PRO A 65 -23.91 7.11 -14.83
N ALA A 66 -23.19 7.46 -15.90
CA ALA A 66 -23.65 8.47 -16.86
C ALA A 66 -25.01 8.11 -17.49
N ALA A 67 -25.25 6.82 -17.77
CA ALA A 67 -26.50 6.32 -18.34
C ALA A 67 -27.71 6.58 -17.42
N ILE A 68 -27.56 6.38 -16.12
CA ILE A 68 -28.63 6.65 -15.13
C ILE A 68 -28.81 8.15 -14.96
N ARG A 69 -27.72 8.94 -14.95
CA ARG A 69 -27.77 10.40 -14.85
C ARG A 69 -28.45 11.08 -16.05
N ALA A 70 -28.49 10.41 -17.19
CA ALA A 70 -29.18 10.89 -18.39
C ALA A 70 -30.71 10.75 -18.31
N LEU A 71 -31.24 10.03 -17.33
CA LEU A 71 -32.69 9.90 -17.12
C LEU A 71 -33.27 11.25 -16.65
N PRO A 72 -34.38 11.73 -17.23
CA PRO A 72 -34.99 13.02 -16.89
C PRO A 72 -35.32 13.17 -15.39
N ALA A 73 -35.67 12.07 -14.75
CA ALA A 73 -36.03 12.04 -13.32
C ALA A 73 -34.80 11.98 -12.37
N CYS A 74 -33.58 11.77 -12.91
CA CYS A 74 -32.37 11.65 -12.10
C CYS A 74 -31.65 12.99 -12.02
N ASP A 75 -32.17 13.91 -11.25
CA ASP A 75 -31.57 15.23 -10.98
C ASP A 75 -30.89 15.29 -9.60
N LYS A 76 -30.28 16.43 -9.30
CA LYS A 76 -29.63 16.66 -8.01
C LYS A 76 -30.65 16.70 -6.87
N HIS A 77 -31.87 17.18 -7.13
CA HIS A 77 -32.96 17.27 -6.16
C HIS A 77 -33.42 15.87 -5.76
N MET A 78 -33.61 14.98 -6.73
CA MET A 78 -33.97 13.57 -6.50
C MET A 78 -32.95 12.84 -5.64
N LEU A 79 -31.64 12.98 -5.94
CA LEU A 79 -30.57 12.36 -5.16
C LEU A 79 -30.54 12.88 -3.71
N ASN A 80 -30.71 14.18 -3.50
CA ASN A 80 -30.77 14.77 -2.18
C ASN A 80 -32.02 14.30 -1.40
N THR A 81 -33.17 14.25 -2.05
CA THR A 81 -34.42 13.76 -1.45
C THR A 81 -34.31 12.28 -1.09
N LEU A 82 -33.76 11.45 -1.96
CA LEU A 82 -33.53 10.04 -1.69
C LEU A 82 -32.60 9.86 -0.48
N ARG A 83 -31.50 10.60 -0.43
CA ARG A 83 -30.55 10.56 0.67
C ARG A 83 -31.18 11.02 1.98
N SER A 84 -31.89 12.15 2.00
CA SER A 84 -32.51 12.69 3.21
C SER A 84 -33.57 11.76 3.78
N ARG A 85 -34.37 11.10 2.91
CA ARG A 85 -35.37 10.14 3.35
C ARG A 85 -34.77 8.86 3.93
N ILE A 86 -33.66 8.40 3.41
CA ILE A 86 -32.93 7.25 3.96
C ILE A 86 -32.25 7.64 5.27
N ALA A 87 -31.61 8.81 5.34
CA ALA A 87 -31.02 9.31 6.57
C ALA A 87 -32.04 9.50 7.69
N ALA A 88 -33.30 9.87 7.35
CA ALA A 88 -34.37 9.97 8.31
C ALA A 88 -34.84 8.62 8.91
N LEU A 89 -34.40 7.49 8.38
CA LEU A 89 -34.63 6.16 8.99
C LEU A 89 -33.61 5.87 10.11
N ALA A 90 -32.52 6.62 10.18
CA ALA A 90 -31.51 6.47 11.21
C ALA A 90 -31.93 7.15 12.53
N PRO A 91 -31.49 6.64 13.72
CA PRO A 91 -31.54 7.38 14.95
C PRO A 91 -30.86 8.75 14.82
N GLN A 92 -31.35 9.79 15.48
CA GLN A 92 -30.86 11.17 15.35
C GLN A 92 -29.34 11.31 15.58
N GLU A 93 -28.78 10.57 16.53
CA GLU A 93 -27.33 10.55 16.81
C GLU A 93 -26.48 10.04 15.65
N VAL A 94 -27.03 9.14 14.82
CA VAL A 94 -26.35 8.58 13.64
C VAL A 94 -26.57 9.48 12.43
N ALA A 95 -27.74 10.07 12.28
CA ALA A 95 -28.07 10.94 11.16
C ALA A 95 -27.19 12.20 11.11
N ASP A 96 -26.89 12.80 12.27
CA ASP A 96 -26.04 13.99 12.40
C ASP A 96 -24.55 13.70 12.15
N SER A 97 -24.12 12.44 12.29
CA SER A 97 -22.74 12.00 12.02
C SER A 97 -22.49 11.53 10.58
N MET A 98 -23.52 11.47 9.73
CA MET A 98 -23.43 11.01 8.35
C MET A 98 -22.81 12.04 7.42
N GLU A 99 -21.48 12.13 7.42
CA GLU A 99 -20.75 12.86 6.39
C GLU A 99 -20.76 12.13 5.05
N THR A 100 -20.74 12.88 3.93
CA THR A 100 -20.61 12.30 2.59
C THR A 100 -19.23 11.70 2.43
N VAL A 101 -19.17 10.42 2.04
CA VAL A 101 -17.91 9.80 1.65
C VAL A 101 -17.36 10.51 0.41
N THR A 102 -16.13 11.01 0.49
CA THR A 102 -15.48 11.66 -0.65
C THR A 102 -15.13 10.63 -1.73
N LEU A 103 -16.01 10.51 -2.74
CA LEU A 103 -15.79 9.69 -3.92
C LEU A 103 -15.00 10.49 -4.98
N SER A 104 -13.80 10.97 -4.65
CA SER A 104 -12.94 11.62 -5.64
C SER A 104 -12.07 10.57 -6.33
N ARG A 105 -12.12 10.51 -7.66
CA ARG A 105 -11.26 9.63 -8.48
C ARG A 105 -9.79 10.01 -8.38
N PHE A 106 -9.50 11.26 -8.04
CA PHE A 106 -8.15 11.79 -7.88
C PHE A 106 -8.06 12.51 -6.54
N SER A 107 -7.23 12.01 -5.65
CA SER A 107 -6.85 12.75 -4.44
C SER A 107 -5.71 13.72 -4.79
N PHE A 108 -5.61 14.83 -4.06
CA PHE A 108 -4.48 15.76 -4.19
C PHE A 108 -3.13 15.04 -4.01
N ARG A 109 -3.09 14.00 -3.17
CA ARG A 109 -1.91 13.14 -3.00
C ARG A 109 -1.54 12.39 -4.27
N SER A 110 -2.53 11.87 -5.02
CA SER A 110 -2.27 11.20 -6.30
C SER A 110 -1.75 12.17 -7.35
N PHE A 111 -2.23 13.42 -7.35
CA PHE A 111 -1.71 14.46 -8.22
C PHE A 111 -0.24 14.80 -7.91
N ILE A 112 0.10 14.96 -6.64
CA ILE A 112 1.50 15.18 -6.20
C ILE A 112 2.37 13.99 -6.60
N ALA A 113 1.91 12.75 -6.38
CA ALA A 113 2.68 11.55 -6.74
C ALA A 113 2.94 11.48 -8.26
N ILE A 114 1.95 11.81 -9.09
CA ILE A 114 2.12 11.87 -10.55
C ILE A 114 3.07 12.99 -10.94
N ALA A 115 2.95 14.18 -10.34
CA ALA A 115 3.84 15.31 -10.61
C ALA A 115 5.29 14.97 -10.24
N LEU A 116 5.53 14.35 -9.08
CA LEU A 116 6.85 13.89 -8.67
C LEU A 116 7.40 12.81 -9.61
N LEU A 117 6.55 11.87 -10.06
CA LEU A 117 6.94 10.87 -11.04
C LEU A 117 7.38 11.53 -12.36
N VAL A 118 6.63 12.51 -12.87
CA VAL A 118 6.99 13.24 -14.10
C VAL A 118 8.31 13.97 -13.93
N VAL A 119 8.53 14.62 -12.78
CA VAL A 119 9.80 15.30 -12.47
C VAL A 119 10.95 14.28 -12.39
N ALA A 120 10.77 13.15 -11.71
CA ALA A 120 11.79 12.10 -11.62
C ALA A 120 12.14 11.54 -13.00
N VAL A 121 11.13 11.22 -13.82
CA VAL A 121 11.33 10.76 -15.21
C VAL A 121 12.06 11.82 -16.03
N TYR A 122 11.67 13.10 -15.91
CA TYR A 122 12.34 14.19 -16.60
C TYR A 122 13.82 14.31 -16.20
N VAL A 123 14.13 14.26 -14.90
CA VAL A 123 15.51 14.30 -14.38
C VAL A 123 16.33 13.11 -14.92
N VAL A 124 15.79 11.89 -14.86
CA VAL A 124 16.46 10.71 -15.40
C VAL A 124 16.76 10.86 -16.89
N PHE A 125 15.78 11.27 -17.70
CA PHE A 125 15.96 11.46 -19.14
C PHE A 125 16.87 12.63 -19.51
N THR A 126 17.02 13.64 -18.66
CA THR A 126 17.96 14.75 -18.89
C THR A 126 19.39 14.42 -18.44
N GLN A 127 19.54 13.53 -17.49
CA GLN A 127 20.85 13.12 -16.95
C GLN A 127 21.49 11.98 -17.77
N ILE A 128 20.67 11.09 -18.35
CA ILE A 128 21.13 9.89 -19.04
C ILE A 128 20.91 10.04 -20.54
N GLN A 129 21.99 9.99 -21.32
CA GLN A 129 21.90 9.96 -22.77
C GLN A 129 21.35 8.60 -23.23
N PRO A 130 20.23 8.54 -23.99
CA PRO A 130 19.65 7.26 -24.43
C PRO A 130 20.62 6.36 -25.19
N ALA A 131 21.57 6.97 -25.91
CA ALA A 131 22.63 6.24 -26.65
C ALA A 131 23.57 5.49 -25.71
N GLU A 132 23.93 6.08 -24.57
CA GLU A 132 24.78 5.45 -23.56
C GLU A 132 24.06 4.31 -22.84
N MET A 133 22.76 4.46 -22.56
CA MET A 133 21.94 3.37 -22.04
C MET A 133 21.90 2.16 -22.97
N ILE A 134 21.64 2.39 -24.25
CA ILE A 134 21.59 1.31 -25.25
C ILE A 134 22.94 0.63 -25.36
N LYS A 135 24.04 1.39 -25.32
CA LYS A 135 25.39 0.86 -25.33
C LYS A 135 25.67 0.01 -24.09
N ALA A 136 25.38 0.51 -22.89
CA ALA A 136 25.53 -0.19 -21.63
C ALA A 136 24.75 -1.53 -21.61
N VAL A 137 23.49 -1.53 -22.09
CA VAL A 137 22.69 -2.76 -22.17
C VAL A 137 23.28 -3.77 -23.18
N LYS A 138 23.85 -3.31 -24.31
CA LYS A 138 24.48 -4.20 -25.28
C LYS A 138 25.79 -4.79 -24.77
N GLU A 139 26.52 -4.05 -23.96
CA GLU A 139 27.81 -4.46 -23.38
C GLU A 139 27.63 -5.23 -22.06
N ALA A 140 26.41 -5.28 -21.51
CA ALA A 140 26.11 -5.96 -20.26
C ALA A 140 26.34 -7.47 -20.34
N ASN A 141 26.91 -8.04 -19.29
CA ASN A 141 27.11 -9.49 -19.17
C ASN A 141 25.77 -10.21 -18.89
N ILE A 142 25.25 -10.89 -19.92
CA ILE A 142 23.96 -11.59 -19.86
C ILE A 142 23.97 -12.68 -18.77
N ALA A 143 25.09 -13.38 -18.55
CA ALA A 143 25.14 -14.40 -17.50
C ALA A 143 24.95 -13.80 -16.11
N MET A 144 25.57 -12.66 -15.83
CA MET A 144 25.36 -11.92 -14.57
C MET A 144 23.93 -11.39 -14.45
N ALA A 145 23.36 -10.90 -15.55
CA ALA A 145 21.96 -10.44 -15.56
C ALA A 145 20.98 -11.58 -15.22
N LEU A 146 21.19 -12.80 -15.73
CA LEU A 146 20.39 -13.98 -15.39
C LEU A 146 20.55 -14.36 -13.91
N VAL A 147 21.76 -14.29 -13.35
CA VAL A 147 22.00 -14.51 -11.92
C VAL A 147 21.25 -13.45 -11.08
N CYS A 148 21.25 -12.20 -11.51
CA CYS A 148 20.47 -11.14 -10.84
C CYS A 148 18.97 -11.48 -10.78
N VAL A 149 18.39 -12.02 -11.87
CA VAL A 149 16.99 -12.48 -11.88
C VAL A 149 16.77 -13.59 -10.85
N LEU A 150 17.69 -14.54 -10.73
CA LEU A 150 17.60 -15.61 -9.70
C LEU A 150 17.58 -15.04 -8.29
N PHE A 151 18.39 -14.03 -8.00
CA PHE A 151 18.36 -13.35 -6.71
C PHE A 151 17.04 -12.59 -6.48
N GLY A 152 16.45 -12.01 -7.52
CA GLY A 152 15.10 -11.42 -7.44
C GLY A 152 14.02 -12.46 -7.08
N LEU A 153 14.06 -13.63 -7.73
CA LEU A 153 13.16 -14.74 -7.41
C LEU A 153 13.35 -15.22 -5.97
N LEU A 154 14.60 -15.32 -5.50
CA LEU A 154 14.92 -15.70 -4.13
C LEU A 154 14.45 -14.65 -3.11
N ALA A 155 14.52 -13.38 -3.45
CA ALA A 155 13.98 -12.30 -2.61
C ALA A 155 12.47 -12.44 -2.42
N TRP A 156 11.71 -12.73 -3.47
CA TRP A 156 10.27 -13.00 -3.36
C TRP A 156 9.96 -14.26 -2.54
N PHE A 157 10.81 -15.29 -2.64
CA PHE A 157 10.70 -16.47 -1.79
C PHE A 157 10.89 -16.12 -0.31
N GLY A 158 11.90 -15.31 0.04
CA GLY A 158 12.11 -14.81 1.40
C GLY A 158 10.91 -14.02 1.93
N SER A 159 10.34 -13.14 1.09
CA SER A 159 9.14 -12.39 1.44
C SER A 159 7.91 -13.30 1.65
N ALA A 160 7.71 -14.28 0.76
CA ALA A 160 6.65 -15.28 0.89
C ALA A 160 6.79 -16.12 2.17
N MET A 161 8.02 -16.51 2.50
CA MET A 161 8.34 -17.22 3.73
C MET A 161 7.97 -16.39 4.95
N THR A 162 8.34 -15.10 4.99
CA THR A 162 7.99 -14.20 6.10
C THR A 162 6.48 -14.05 6.24
N LEU A 163 5.73 -13.85 5.15
CA LEU A 163 4.27 -13.75 5.20
C LEU A 163 3.63 -15.07 5.65
N GLY A 164 4.11 -16.19 5.10
CA GLY A 164 3.59 -17.51 5.40
C GLY A 164 3.77 -17.93 6.86
N CYS A 165 4.83 -17.45 7.55
CA CYS A 165 5.06 -17.80 8.95
C CYS A 165 3.94 -17.33 9.89
N PHE A 166 3.29 -16.20 9.57
CA PHE A 166 2.21 -15.62 10.37
C PHE A 166 0.82 -16.07 9.92
N MET A 167 0.72 -16.98 8.94
CA MET A 167 -0.53 -17.56 8.50
C MET A 167 -0.77 -18.93 9.16
N ASP A 168 -2.04 -19.25 9.40
CA ASP A 168 -2.45 -20.59 9.86
C ASP A 168 -2.05 -21.65 8.83
N ALA A 169 -1.61 -22.80 9.29
CA ALA A 169 -1.08 -23.87 8.42
C ALA A 169 -2.10 -24.38 7.40
N ASP A 170 -3.37 -24.42 7.77
CA ASP A 170 -4.51 -24.86 6.94
C ASP A 170 -4.84 -23.87 5.81
N LYS A 171 -4.47 -22.59 5.97
CA LYS A 171 -4.70 -21.51 5.00
C LYS A 171 -3.48 -21.18 4.13
N ARG A 172 -2.34 -21.84 4.38
CA ARG A 172 -1.11 -21.62 3.61
C ARG A 172 -1.19 -22.30 2.26
N ASN A 173 -1.19 -21.50 1.21
CA ASN A 173 -0.95 -21.99 -0.15
C ASN A 173 0.42 -21.47 -0.61
N PRO A 174 1.48 -22.32 -0.67
CA PRO A 174 2.84 -21.87 -1.00
C PRO A 174 2.95 -21.20 -2.37
N ILE A 175 2.26 -21.74 -3.37
CA ILE A 175 2.25 -21.17 -4.72
C ILE A 175 1.51 -19.83 -4.72
N GLY A 176 0.35 -19.77 -4.09
CA GLY A 176 -0.41 -18.51 -3.96
C GLY A 176 0.36 -17.44 -3.21
N LEU A 177 1.07 -17.80 -2.12
CA LEU A 177 1.97 -16.92 -1.38
C LEU A 177 3.06 -16.36 -2.27
N TYR A 178 3.77 -17.21 -3.02
CA TYR A 178 4.84 -16.78 -3.90
C TYR A 178 4.32 -15.86 -5.03
N CYS A 179 3.23 -16.24 -5.69
CA CYS A 179 2.59 -15.39 -6.70
C CYS A 179 2.10 -14.05 -6.13
N SER A 180 1.62 -14.03 -4.88
CA SER A 180 1.23 -12.76 -4.24
C SER A 180 2.42 -11.83 -4.04
N GLN A 181 3.63 -12.36 -3.74
CA GLN A 181 4.83 -11.55 -3.60
C GLN A 181 5.34 -11.04 -4.95
N MET A 182 5.24 -11.82 -6.02
CA MET A 182 5.53 -11.33 -7.38
C MET A 182 4.59 -10.18 -7.77
N ALA A 183 3.30 -10.34 -7.55
CA ALA A 183 2.31 -9.28 -7.80
C ALA A 183 2.56 -8.05 -6.91
N SER A 184 2.95 -8.27 -5.66
CA SER A 184 3.32 -7.22 -4.70
C SER A 184 4.55 -6.43 -5.18
N GLY A 185 5.56 -7.11 -5.71
CA GLY A 185 6.75 -6.49 -6.32
C GLY A 185 6.39 -5.60 -7.51
N PHE A 186 5.52 -6.08 -8.41
CA PHE A 186 5.03 -5.28 -9.54
C PHE A 186 4.29 -4.02 -9.06
N THR A 187 3.40 -4.15 -8.07
CA THR A 187 2.66 -3.00 -7.55
C THR A 187 3.53 -2.04 -6.74
N ALA A 188 4.63 -2.50 -6.16
CA ALA A 188 5.60 -1.65 -5.48
C ALA A 188 6.24 -0.62 -6.43
N VAL A 189 6.49 -1.01 -7.69
CA VAL A 189 7.05 -0.12 -8.72
C VAL A 189 5.97 0.78 -9.33
N SER A 190 4.74 0.26 -9.48
CA SER A 190 3.64 0.95 -10.20
C SER A 190 2.84 1.91 -9.33
N MET A 191 2.90 1.76 -8.01
CA MET A 191 2.09 2.52 -7.04
C MET A 191 2.99 3.28 -6.04
N PRO A 192 2.45 4.30 -5.35
CA PRO A 192 3.18 4.97 -4.27
C PRO A 192 3.69 3.97 -3.22
N ALA A 193 4.88 4.27 -2.66
CA ALA A 193 5.60 3.39 -1.74
C ALA A 193 4.69 2.80 -0.64
N GLY A 194 4.75 1.48 -0.48
CA GLY A 194 4.01 0.73 0.53
C GLY A 194 2.53 0.46 0.23
N VAL A 195 1.86 1.28 -0.60
CA VAL A 195 0.41 1.13 -0.86
C VAL A 195 0.11 -0.10 -1.71
N GLY A 196 0.85 -0.29 -2.79
CA GLY A 196 0.67 -1.43 -3.71
C GLY A 196 0.87 -2.78 -3.02
N PRO A 197 2.03 -3.02 -2.40
CA PRO A 197 2.28 -4.24 -1.64
C PRO A 197 1.27 -4.50 -0.53
N ALA A 198 0.87 -3.46 0.22
CA ALA A 198 -0.15 -3.58 1.26
C ALA A 198 -1.47 -4.07 0.70
N PHE A 199 -1.92 -3.47 -0.40
CA PHE A 199 -3.18 -3.82 -1.05
C PHE A 199 -3.19 -5.27 -1.52
N VAL A 200 -2.16 -5.71 -2.25
CA VAL A 200 -2.05 -7.08 -2.78
C VAL A 200 -2.05 -8.10 -1.65
N ASN A 201 -1.21 -7.88 -0.63
CA ASN A 201 -1.08 -8.82 0.48
C ASN A 201 -2.35 -8.88 1.35
N LEU A 202 -3.00 -7.74 1.63
CA LEU A 202 -4.28 -7.73 2.32
C LEU A 202 -5.38 -8.45 1.52
N GLN A 203 -5.42 -8.25 0.20
CA GLN A 203 -6.39 -8.95 -0.65
C GLN A 203 -6.12 -10.46 -0.68
N PHE A 204 -4.86 -10.86 -0.74
CA PHE A 204 -4.46 -12.27 -0.67
C PHE A 204 -4.91 -12.91 0.65
N LEU A 205 -4.64 -12.26 1.79
CA LEU A 205 -5.04 -12.75 3.11
C LEU A 205 -6.56 -12.86 3.25
N ARG A 206 -7.31 -11.88 2.70
CA ARG A 206 -8.78 -11.95 2.68
C ARG A 206 -9.30 -13.13 1.85
N LYS A 207 -8.72 -13.36 0.68
CA LYS A 207 -9.04 -14.52 -0.17
C LYS A 207 -8.69 -15.85 0.51
N SER A 208 -7.69 -15.85 1.38
CA SER A 208 -7.32 -17.00 2.23
C SER A 208 -8.22 -17.16 3.47
N GLY A 209 -9.31 -16.39 3.57
CA GLY A 209 -10.32 -16.53 4.63
C GLY A 209 -10.03 -15.76 5.92
N TYR A 210 -9.10 -14.77 5.91
CA TYR A 210 -8.87 -13.91 7.07
C TYR A 210 -9.83 -12.72 7.11
N ARG A 211 -10.35 -12.41 8.29
CA ARG A 211 -11.10 -11.16 8.53
C ARG A 211 -10.16 -9.95 8.41
N ASN A 212 -10.72 -8.78 8.07
CA ASN A 212 -9.94 -7.56 7.88
C ASN A 212 -8.98 -7.24 9.04
N THR A 213 -9.45 -7.39 10.28
CA THR A 213 -8.66 -7.15 11.49
C THR A 213 -7.48 -8.13 11.63
N ALA A 214 -7.70 -9.41 11.33
CA ALA A 214 -6.64 -10.42 11.36
C ALA A 214 -5.64 -10.21 10.22
N ALA A 215 -6.11 -9.92 9.00
CA ALA A 215 -5.25 -9.63 7.86
C ALA A 215 -4.34 -8.42 8.10
N THR A 216 -4.88 -7.34 8.68
CA THR A 216 -4.07 -6.16 9.03
C THR A 216 -3.08 -6.45 10.15
N ALA A 217 -3.44 -7.28 11.15
CA ALA A 217 -2.53 -7.70 12.21
C ALA A 217 -1.35 -8.53 11.65
N ILE A 218 -1.62 -9.50 10.76
CA ILE A 218 -0.59 -10.28 10.08
C ILE A 218 0.34 -9.36 9.28
N MET A 219 -0.20 -8.44 8.49
CA MET A 219 0.62 -7.49 7.72
C MET A 219 1.50 -6.62 8.61
N SER A 220 0.96 -6.14 9.74
CA SER A 220 1.73 -5.37 10.71
C SER A 220 2.88 -6.17 11.29
N ALA A 221 2.66 -7.46 11.61
CA ALA A 221 3.68 -8.36 12.10
C ALA A 221 4.78 -8.61 11.04
N VAL A 222 4.40 -8.87 9.80
CA VAL A 222 5.32 -9.05 8.67
C VAL A 222 6.21 -7.83 8.49
N TRP A 223 5.63 -6.63 8.43
CA TRP A 223 6.40 -5.39 8.26
C TRP A 223 7.29 -5.08 9.45
N ALA A 224 6.84 -5.38 10.66
CA ALA A 224 7.65 -5.21 11.86
C ALA A 224 8.88 -6.13 11.85
N VAL A 225 8.71 -7.40 11.44
CA VAL A 225 9.83 -8.36 11.34
C VAL A 225 10.76 -7.98 10.19
N GLN A 226 10.23 -7.65 9.00
CA GLN A 226 11.06 -7.24 7.88
C GLN A 226 11.85 -5.97 8.20
N GLY A 227 11.19 -4.93 8.69
CA GLY A 227 11.83 -3.66 9.06
C GLY A 227 12.85 -3.82 10.18
N GLY A 228 12.48 -4.56 11.25
CA GLY A 228 13.39 -4.85 12.35
C GLY A 228 14.63 -5.63 11.89
N THR A 229 14.45 -6.64 11.05
CA THR A 229 15.58 -7.43 10.49
C THR A 229 16.46 -6.54 9.59
N THR A 230 15.87 -5.65 8.78
CA THR A 230 16.63 -4.72 7.95
C THR A 230 17.48 -3.77 8.80
N ILE A 231 16.90 -3.20 9.86
CA ILE A 231 17.62 -2.29 10.77
C ILE A 231 18.77 -3.04 11.48
N ILE A 232 18.51 -4.24 11.99
CA ILE A 232 19.53 -5.06 12.65
C ILE A 232 20.65 -5.40 11.65
N LEU A 233 20.32 -5.77 10.42
CA LEU A 233 21.29 -6.11 9.38
C LEU A 233 22.14 -4.88 9.02
N LEU A 234 21.53 -3.72 8.85
CA LEU A 234 22.24 -2.46 8.61
C LEU A 234 23.21 -2.11 9.75
N LEU A 235 22.77 -2.28 11.00
CA LEU A 235 23.63 -2.05 12.17
C LEU A 235 24.81 -3.04 12.21
N LEU A 236 24.55 -4.33 11.95
CA LEU A 236 25.58 -5.34 11.93
C LEU A 236 26.61 -5.07 10.81
N ILE A 237 26.15 -4.83 9.58
CA ILE A 237 27.07 -4.51 8.47
C ILE A 237 27.85 -3.23 8.79
N GLY A 238 27.17 -2.19 9.31
CA GLY A 238 27.82 -0.94 9.67
C GLY A 238 28.92 -1.09 10.72
N ILE A 239 28.73 -1.95 11.72
CA ILE A 239 29.74 -2.25 12.76
C ILE A 239 30.92 -3.04 12.16
N PHE A 240 30.64 -4.07 11.35
CA PHE A 240 31.65 -4.95 10.80
C PHE A 240 32.46 -4.34 9.64
N THR A 241 31.84 -3.44 8.85
CA THR A 241 32.53 -2.76 7.73
C THR A 241 33.56 -1.71 8.20
N GLY A 242 33.52 -1.35 9.47
CA GLY A 242 34.53 -0.55 10.15
C GLY A 242 34.40 0.96 9.92
N ARG A 243 34.91 1.72 10.90
CA ARG A 243 34.84 3.19 10.98
C ARG A 243 35.46 3.92 9.77
N ASN A 244 36.38 3.29 9.04
CA ASN A 244 37.16 3.96 8.02
C ASN A 244 36.45 4.10 6.66
N THR A 245 35.53 3.19 6.32
CA THR A 245 34.74 3.25 5.08
C THR A 245 33.49 4.10 5.23
N LEU A 246 32.82 4.03 6.36
CA LEU A 246 31.61 4.81 6.63
C LEU A 246 31.90 6.30 6.86
N SER A 247 33.03 6.65 7.48
CA SER A 247 33.43 8.05 7.72
C SER A 247 33.78 8.82 6.43
N GLY A 248 34.15 8.11 5.37
CA GLY A 248 34.40 8.71 4.07
C GLY A 248 33.15 8.88 3.18
N MET A 249 32.13 8.03 3.40
CA MET A 249 30.91 8.02 2.59
C MET A 249 29.76 8.86 3.15
N ILE A 250 29.68 8.97 4.47
CA ILE A 250 28.62 9.77 5.11
C ILE A 250 29.30 10.89 5.87
N PRO A 251 29.18 12.16 5.43
CA PRO A 251 29.65 13.27 6.21
C PRO A 251 28.86 13.30 7.51
N THR A 252 29.49 12.80 8.58
CA THR A 252 28.89 12.60 9.91
C THR A 252 28.23 13.89 10.43
N ASN A 253 28.83 15.03 10.07
CA ASN A 253 28.27 16.34 10.39
C ASN A 253 26.95 16.62 9.67
N THR A 254 26.80 16.22 8.40
CA THR A 254 25.58 16.40 7.62
C THR A 254 24.46 15.49 8.14
N LEU A 255 24.79 14.25 8.51
CA LEU A 255 23.83 13.30 9.05
C LEU A 255 23.33 13.73 10.43
N ILE A 256 24.22 14.20 11.31
CA ILE A 256 23.85 14.79 12.61
C ILE A 256 22.98 16.04 12.40
N LEU A 257 23.33 16.89 11.45
CA LEU A 257 22.58 18.10 11.13
C LEU A 257 21.17 17.75 10.62
N VAL A 258 21.05 16.78 9.70
CA VAL A 258 19.75 16.32 9.18
C VAL A 258 18.90 15.72 10.31
N ILE A 259 19.46 14.84 11.14
CA ILE A 259 18.73 14.25 12.27
C ILE A 259 18.29 15.35 13.25
N THR A 260 19.16 16.31 13.52
CA THR A 260 18.85 17.43 14.41
C THR A 260 17.74 18.31 13.83
N ILE A 261 17.79 18.64 12.54
CA ILE A 261 16.73 19.41 11.87
C ILE A 261 15.40 18.64 11.91
N VAL A 262 15.41 17.34 11.59
CA VAL A 262 14.20 16.51 11.64
C VAL A 262 13.64 16.45 13.06
N ALA A 263 14.47 16.22 14.06
CA ALA A 263 14.05 16.23 15.47
C ALA A 263 13.46 17.58 15.90
N LEU A 264 14.07 18.68 15.44
CA LEU A 264 13.62 20.04 15.74
C LEU A 264 12.28 20.35 15.05
N VAL A 265 12.11 19.94 13.80
CA VAL A 265 10.85 20.05 13.03
C VAL A 265 9.74 19.24 13.70
N ILE A 266 10.01 18.00 14.10
CA ILE A 266 9.05 17.15 14.82
C ILE A 266 8.68 17.79 16.16
N SER A 267 9.66 18.29 16.90
CA SER A 267 9.42 18.95 18.20
C SER A 267 8.60 20.23 18.05
N ALA A 268 8.91 21.05 17.05
CA ALA A 268 8.16 22.25 16.73
C ALA A 268 6.71 21.91 16.27
N ALA A 269 6.54 20.89 15.44
CA ALA A 269 5.24 20.42 15.03
C ALA A 269 4.39 19.91 16.20
N MET A 270 5.00 19.22 17.16
CA MET A 270 4.34 18.74 18.39
C MET A 270 3.99 19.87 19.37
N ALA A 271 4.64 21.04 19.26
CA ALA A 271 4.27 22.22 20.04
C ALA A 271 2.97 22.87 19.56
N ILE A 272 2.53 22.59 18.33
CA ILE A 272 1.30 23.12 17.74
C ILE A 272 0.10 22.26 18.20
N PRO A 273 -0.87 22.79 18.96
CA PRO A 273 -1.96 22.01 19.55
C PRO A 273 -2.77 21.16 18.55
N PRO A 274 -3.19 21.65 17.36
CA PRO A 274 -3.92 20.84 16.38
C PRO A 274 -3.09 19.69 15.81
N VAL A 275 -1.78 19.86 15.64
CA VAL A 275 -0.88 18.80 15.15
C VAL A 275 -0.70 17.73 16.21
N ARG A 276 -0.49 18.14 17.48
CA ARG A 276 -0.41 17.23 18.62
C ARG A 276 -1.67 16.38 18.75
N HIS A 277 -2.87 16.98 18.60
CA HIS A 277 -4.14 16.27 18.65
C HIS A 277 -4.24 15.21 17.54
N ILE A 278 -3.89 15.57 16.30
CA ILE A 278 -3.86 14.63 15.18
C ILE A 278 -2.86 13.49 15.44
N VAL A 279 -1.67 13.79 15.96
CA VAL A 279 -0.65 12.77 16.23
C VAL A 279 -1.09 11.84 17.36
N THR A 280 -1.66 12.38 18.45
CA THR A 280 -2.09 11.56 19.60
C THR A 280 -3.32 10.74 19.31
N GLU A 281 -4.30 11.24 18.56
CA GLU A 281 -5.52 10.51 18.29
C GLU A 281 -5.45 9.59 17.07
N LYS A 282 -4.73 9.98 16.04
CA LYS A 282 -4.68 9.24 14.79
C LYS A 282 -3.45 8.35 14.65
N TYR A 283 -2.27 8.84 15.03
CA TYR A 283 -1.01 8.10 14.81
C TYR A 283 -0.55 7.29 16.03
N LEU A 284 -0.77 7.77 17.25
CA LEU A 284 -0.38 7.03 18.46
C LEU A 284 -1.09 5.69 18.62
N PRO A 285 -2.40 5.51 18.30
CA PRO A 285 -3.04 4.21 18.29
C PRO A 285 -2.42 3.24 17.28
N ILE A 286 -1.99 3.76 16.12
CA ILE A 286 -1.31 2.96 15.09
C ILE A 286 0.03 2.46 15.65
N VAL A 287 0.85 3.33 16.23
CA VAL A 287 2.13 2.95 16.85
C VAL A 287 1.93 1.95 17.99
N LYS A 288 0.92 2.15 18.85
CA LYS A 288 0.56 1.18 19.90
C LYS A 288 0.12 -0.17 19.33
N SER A 289 -0.61 -0.16 18.22
CA SER A 289 -1.01 -1.39 17.52
C SER A 289 0.21 -2.15 16.98
N TYR A 290 1.16 -1.43 16.37
CA TYR A 290 2.45 -2.02 15.94
C TYR A 290 3.25 -2.59 17.11
N ALA A 291 3.35 -1.86 18.21
CA ALA A 291 4.04 -2.32 19.41
C ALA A 291 3.39 -3.58 20.01
N ARG A 292 2.06 -3.63 20.06
CA ARG A 292 1.33 -4.84 20.50
C ARG A 292 1.53 -6.02 19.55
N SER A 293 1.53 -5.77 18.24
CA SER A 293 1.81 -6.80 17.24
C SER A 293 3.22 -7.35 17.38
N LEU A 294 4.22 -6.51 17.66
CA LEU A 294 5.58 -6.94 17.97
C LEU A 294 5.65 -7.83 19.21
N VAL A 295 4.96 -7.46 20.29
CA VAL A 295 4.92 -8.26 21.53
C VAL A 295 4.26 -9.62 21.26
N ASN A 296 3.17 -9.67 20.51
CA ASN A 296 2.53 -10.92 20.10
C ASN A 296 3.45 -11.80 19.25
N VAL A 297 4.20 -11.21 18.31
CA VAL A 297 5.17 -11.94 17.48
C VAL A 297 6.30 -12.52 18.34
N LEU A 298 6.79 -11.79 19.35
CA LEU A 298 7.80 -12.26 20.29
C LEU A 298 7.31 -13.44 21.15
N SER A 299 6.01 -13.60 21.31
CA SER A 299 5.41 -14.71 22.06
C SER A 299 5.45 -16.05 21.31
N HIS A 300 5.76 -16.05 20.00
CA HIS A 300 5.82 -17.23 19.14
C HIS A 300 7.23 -17.40 18.53
N PRO A 301 8.21 -17.88 19.31
CA PRO A 301 9.62 -17.83 18.91
C PRO A 301 9.95 -18.63 17.65
N LYS A 302 9.23 -19.71 17.35
CA LYS A 302 9.44 -20.50 16.12
C LYS A 302 9.02 -19.72 14.88
N GLU A 303 7.83 -19.11 14.91
CA GLU A 303 7.30 -18.31 13.80
C GLU A 303 8.17 -17.07 13.59
N LEU A 304 8.61 -16.43 14.69
CA LEU A 304 9.53 -15.31 14.64
C LEU A 304 10.87 -15.69 13.99
N ALA A 305 11.48 -16.80 14.39
CA ALA A 305 12.75 -17.27 13.84
C ALA A 305 12.67 -17.54 12.32
N PHE A 306 11.61 -18.21 11.88
CA PHE A 306 11.36 -18.44 10.46
C PHE A 306 11.03 -17.14 9.72
N GLY A 307 10.30 -16.22 10.34
CA GLY A 307 10.01 -14.89 9.79
C GLY A 307 11.28 -14.06 9.61
N ILE A 308 12.18 -14.06 10.59
CA ILE A 308 13.50 -13.40 10.51
C ILE A 308 14.35 -14.04 9.41
N LEU A 309 14.37 -15.38 9.33
CA LEU A 309 15.10 -16.08 8.26
C LEU A 309 14.59 -15.68 6.88
N GLY A 310 13.27 -15.61 6.68
CA GLY A 310 12.67 -15.13 5.42
C GLY A 310 13.05 -13.68 5.13
N ALA A 311 13.03 -12.81 6.13
CA ALA A 311 13.44 -11.42 5.99
C ALA A 311 14.95 -11.27 5.71
N LEU A 312 15.81 -12.12 6.27
CA LEU A 312 17.23 -12.16 5.95
C LEU A 312 17.44 -12.61 4.50
N VAL A 313 16.76 -13.66 4.05
CA VAL A 313 16.80 -14.11 2.66
C VAL A 313 16.37 -12.98 1.73
N LEU A 314 15.29 -12.27 2.03
CA LEU A 314 14.83 -11.10 1.27
C LEU A 314 15.92 -10.02 1.17
N ASN A 315 16.45 -9.56 2.31
CA ASN A 315 17.40 -8.44 2.36
C ASN A 315 18.74 -8.80 1.71
N ILE A 316 19.28 -9.99 1.99
CA ILE A 316 20.55 -10.45 1.41
C ILE A 316 20.40 -10.65 -0.10
N SER A 317 19.30 -11.26 -0.53
CA SER A 317 19.07 -11.50 -1.97
C SER A 317 18.88 -10.19 -2.74
N THR A 318 18.17 -9.22 -2.22
CA THR A 318 18.02 -7.92 -2.90
C THR A 318 19.34 -7.15 -2.94
N GLY A 319 20.11 -7.12 -1.84
CA GLY A 319 21.40 -6.45 -1.80
C GLY A 319 22.44 -7.08 -2.71
N LEU A 320 22.59 -8.41 -2.66
CA LEU A 320 23.50 -9.13 -3.55
C LEU A 320 23.03 -9.09 -5.00
N GLY A 321 21.70 -9.14 -5.24
CA GLY A 321 21.14 -8.98 -6.58
C GLY A 321 21.50 -7.63 -7.19
N PHE A 322 21.45 -6.55 -6.40
CA PHE A 322 21.88 -5.23 -6.84
C PHE A 322 23.41 -5.18 -7.12
N TRP A 323 24.22 -5.77 -6.25
CA TRP A 323 25.67 -5.88 -6.49
C TRP A 323 25.98 -6.64 -7.78
N ILE A 324 25.33 -7.78 -8.05
CA ILE A 324 25.49 -8.55 -9.28
C ILE A 324 25.03 -7.76 -10.50
N ALA A 325 23.95 -6.97 -10.36
CA ALA A 325 23.50 -6.07 -11.43
C ALA A 325 24.59 -5.05 -11.79
N LEU A 326 25.25 -4.44 -10.81
CA LEU A 326 26.37 -3.54 -11.05
C LEU A 326 27.53 -4.25 -11.76
N MET A 327 27.86 -5.48 -11.35
CA MET A 327 28.89 -6.30 -12.03
C MET A 327 28.49 -6.63 -13.47
N ALA A 328 27.22 -6.82 -13.77
CA ALA A 328 26.78 -7.06 -15.14
C ALA A 328 27.06 -5.88 -16.06
N PHE A 329 27.11 -4.67 -15.53
CA PHE A 329 27.51 -3.45 -16.25
C PHE A 329 29.01 -3.09 -16.12
N GLY A 330 29.83 -3.99 -15.58
CA GLY A 330 31.27 -3.79 -15.46
C GLY A 330 31.72 -2.95 -14.26
N CYS A 331 30.80 -2.63 -13.33
CA CYS A 331 31.14 -1.92 -12.11
C CYS A 331 31.62 -2.90 -11.03
N HIS A 332 32.90 -2.88 -10.72
CA HIS A 332 33.49 -3.72 -9.67
C HIS A 332 33.45 -3.01 -8.33
N THR A 333 32.54 -3.44 -7.47
CA THR A 333 32.35 -2.89 -6.13
C THR A 333 32.39 -3.96 -5.05
N ASN A 334 32.59 -3.56 -3.80
CA ASN A 334 32.57 -4.49 -2.67
C ASN A 334 31.12 -4.97 -2.41
N PRO A 335 30.82 -6.28 -2.35
CA PRO A 335 29.47 -6.79 -2.17
C PRO A 335 28.82 -6.34 -0.86
N VAL A 336 29.60 -6.23 0.22
CA VAL A 336 29.11 -5.84 1.55
C VAL A 336 28.71 -4.35 1.58
N GLU A 337 29.59 -3.49 1.04
CA GLU A 337 29.33 -2.06 0.96
C GLU A 337 28.14 -1.74 0.04
N THR A 338 28.09 -2.39 -1.11
CA THR A 338 27.00 -2.23 -2.07
C THR A 338 25.67 -2.69 -1.46
N THR A 339 25.66 -3.83 -0.77
CA THR A 339 24.45 -4.30 -0.06
C THR A 339 24.01 -3.32 1.01
N PHE A 340 24.95 -2.78 1.79
CA PHE A 340 24.66 -1.78 2.82
C PHE A 340 24.03 -0.52 2.22
N ILE A 341 24.66 0.05 1.19
CA ILE A 341 24.18 1.27 0.51
C ILE A 341 22.79 1.02 -0.08
N PHE A 342 22.60 -0.12 -0.75
CA PHE A 342 21.30 -0.46 -1.33
C PHE A 342 20.19 -0.58 -0.26
N LEU A 343 20.43 -1.31 0.83
CA LEU A 343 19.46 -1.48 1.89
C LEU A 343 19.14 -0.15 2.58
N LEU A 344 20.15 0.70 2.80
CA LEU A 344 19.97 2.02 3.38
C LEU A 344 19.15 2.92 2.45
N ALA A 345 19.53 3.00 1.18
CA ALA A 345 18.81 3.79 0.17
C ALA A 345 17.37 3.33 -0.01
N ASN A 346 17.14 2.00 -0.10
CA ASN A 346 15.80 1.42 -0.21
C ASN A 346 14.93 1.71 1.04
N THR A 347 15.52 1.66 2.22
CA THR A 347 14.82 1.98 3.47
C THR A 347 14.41 3.45 3.52
N LEU A 348 15.32 4.36 3.18
CA LEU A 348 15.04 5.80 3.12
C LEU A 348 14.06 6.13 1.99
N GLY A 349 14.23 5.52 0.82
CA GLY A 349 13.36 5.70 -0.34
C GLY A 349 11.93 5.23 -0.09
N SER A 350 11.74 4.20 0.73
CA SER A 350 10.41 3.72 1.11
C SER A 350 9.60 4.73 1.93
N ALA A 351 10.25 5.71 2.55
CA ALA A 351 9.58 6.79 3.28
C ALA A 351 9.04 7.89 2.35
N VAL A 352 9.53 7.95 1.10
CA VAL A 352 9.09 8.95 0.11
C VAL A 352 7.92 8.39 -0.70
N PRO A 353 6.79 9.10 -0.81
CA PRO A 353 5.59 8.59 -1.48
C PRO A 353 5.67 8.68 -3.01
N THR A 354 6.80 8.30 -3.60
CA THR A 354 6.98 8.18 -5.05
C THR A 354 6.82 6.73 -5.48
N PRO A 355 6.34 6.45 -6.70
CA PRO A 355 6.30 5.11 -7.26
C PRO A 355 7.72 4.51 -7.31
N GLY A 356 7.90 3.33 -6.69
CA GLY A 356 9.20 2.67 -6.62
C GLY A 356 10.28 3.38 -5.82
N GLY A 357 9.97 4.48 -5.11
CA GLY A 357 10.98 5.29 -4.40
C GLY A 357 11.89 6.10 -5.33
N LEU A 358 11.51 6.26 -6.61
CA LEU A 358 12.29 6.98 -7.61
C LEU A 358 12.61 8.41 -7.17
N GLY A 359 13.85 8.83 -7.34
CA GLY A 359 14.37 10.13 -6.93
C GLY A 359 14.79 10.23 -5.47
N ALA A 360 14.51 9.23 -4.65
CA ALA A 360 14.92 9.17 -3.25
C ALA A 360 15.93 8.05 -2.97
N VAL A 361 15.91 6.99 -3.78
CA VAL A 361 16.87 5.87 -3.70
C VAL A 361 18.16 6.20 -4.46
N GLU A 362 18.08 7.04 -5.47
CA GLU A 362 19.21 7.52 -6.31
C GLU A 362 20.02 8.61 -5.61
#